data_53b30fbe43e62796f183f52d8236d9b8
#
_entry.id   53b30fbe43e62796f183f52d8236d9b8
#
_cell.length_a   1.000
_cell.length_b   1.000
_cell.length_c   1.000
_cell.angle_alpha   90.00
_cell.angle_beta   90.00
_cell.angle_gamma   90.00
#
_symmetry.space_group_name_H-M   'P 1'
#
loop_
_entity.id
_entity.type
_entity.pdbx_description
1 polymer ?
#
loop_
_entity_poly.entity_id
_entity_poly.type
_entity_poly.pdbx_seq_one_letter_code
_entity_poly.pdbx_strand_id
1 'polypeptide(L)'
;MQALIDDIAATMASTDERGKVADYIPELGHVDPKQFAISLATVDGKVYSAGCATTPFSIQSISKVFTLTIALGQVGDSLWSKVGREPSGDPFNSIVQLEHESGKPRNPFINAGAIAVVDAIMMGHEPKETLGEILSFVRYIADDDSIYFDHAVAASEMAHRDRNASLAHFMKAFGHLRHDVDKVLGTYFHQCAIAMSCEQLAHAGLFLASDGINKPSGIRVVASQRARRINSLMMMCGHYDASGEFAFRVGLPAKSGVGGGILAIAPGHGAIAVWSPGLDAYGNSLLGTQALEMFVQKTGWSVFGH
;
A
#
# COMPACT_ATOMS: atom_id res chain seq x y z
N MET A 1 -6.37 -8.25 23.66
CA MET A 1 -5.75 -7.86 22.37
C MET A 1 -4.31 -7.37 22.60
N GLN A 2 -4.03 -6.42 23.51
CA GLN A 2 -2.64 -5.96 23.75
C GLN A 2 -1.66 -7.10 24.00
N ALA A 3 -1.97 -8.03 24.90
CA ALA A 3 -1.10 -9.18 25.17
C ALA A 3 -0.79 -10.04 23.93
N LEU A 4 -1.72 -10.15 22.98
CA LEU A 4 -1.48 -10.82 21.70
C LEU A 4 -0.49 -10.05 20.82
N ILE A 5 -0.66 -8.73 20.74
CA ILE A 5 0.23 -7.85 19.96
C ILE A 5 1.65 -7.87 20.55
N ASP A 6 1.76 -7.86 21.89
CA ASP A 6 3.06 -7.96 22.59
C ASP A 6 3.74 -9.33 22.36
N ASP A 7 2.99 -10.43 22.38
CA ASP A 7 3.49 -11.79 22.11
C ASP A 7 4.01 -11.93 20.68
N ILE A 8 3.28 -11.40 19.70
CA ILE A 8 3.72 -11.35 18.30
C ILE A 8 5.03 -10.56 18.18
N ALA A 9 5.09 -9.38 18.78
CA ALA A 9 6.29 -8.54 18.69
C ALA A 9 7.51 -9.20 19.35
N ALA A 10 7.33 -9.86 20.50
CA ALA A 10 8.39 -10.61 21.20
C ALA A 10 8.89 -11.79 20.34
N THR A 11 7.98 -12.52 19.68
CA THR A 11 8.33 -13.61 18.78
C THR A 11 9.14 -13.09 17.59
N MET A 12 8.71 -12.01 16.94
CA MET A 12 9.42 -11.41 15.81
C MET A 12 10.79 -10.84 16.22
N ALA A 13 10.90 -10.29 17.42
CA ALA A 13 12.17 -9.78 17.95
C ALA A 13 13.22 -10.89 18.14
N SER A 14 12.79 -12.10 18.48
CA SER A 14 13.66 -13.29 18.68
C SER A 14 13.98 -14.05 17.40
N THR A 15 13.40 -13.67 16.26
CA THR A 15 13.61 -14.35 14.99
C THR A 15 14.90 -13.86 14.33
N ASP A 16 15.82 -14.80 14.00
CA ASP A 16 17.12 -14.50 13.40
C ASP A 16 17.00 -14.18 11.91
N GLU A 17 16.20 -14.95 11.17
CA GLU A 17 15.99 -14.75 9.74
C GLU A 17 15.00 -13.59 9.51
N ARG A 18 15.52 -12.49 8.98
CA ARG A 18 14.75 -11.25 8.84
C ARG A 18 14.52 -10.82 7.38
N GLY A 19 15.06 -11.58 6.41
CA GLY A 19 15.04 -11.22 5.00
C GLY A 19 16.09 -10.16 4.64
N LYS A 20 15.96 -9.57 3.44
CA LYS A 20 16.91 -8.58 2.90
C LYS A 20 16.23 -7.23 2.71
N VAL A 21 16.83 -6.15 3.21
CA VAL A 21 16.34 -4.77 2.98
C VAL A 21 16.43 -4.43 1.49
N ALA A 22 15.46 -3.65 0.98
CA ALA A 22 15.48 -3.17 -0.41
C ALA A 22 16.65 -2.21 -0.62
N ASP A 23 17.68 -2.65 -1.33
CA ASP A 23 18.91 -1.89 -1.59
C ASP A 23 18.95 -1.24 -2.98
N TYR A 24 17.98 -1.56 -3.85
CA TYR A 24 17.87 -0.95 -5.19
C TYR A 24 17.29 0.48 -5.17
N ILE A 25 16.75 0.91 -4.03
CA ILE A 25 16.46 2.30 -3.70
C ILE A 25 17.40 2.66 -2.53
N PRO A 26 18.51 3.38 -2.77
CA PRO A 26 19.56 3.58 -1.77
C PRO A 26 19.06 4.10 -0.43
N GLU A 27 18.08 5.03 -0.43
CA GLU A 27 17.53 5.59 0.82
C GLU A 27 16.77 4.57 1.67
N LEU A 28 16.24 3.51 1.08
CA LEU A 28 15.62 2.42 1.85
C LEU A 28 16.67 1.45 2.41
N GLY A 29 17.83 1.35 1.76
CA GLY A 29 18.92 0.46 2.16
C GLY A 29 19.59 0.80 3.48
N HIS A 30 19.41 2.02 3.99
CA HIS A 30 19.99 2.47 5.26
C HIS A 30 19.15 2.10 6.50
N VAL A 31 17.96 1.55 6.31
CA VAL A 31 17.07 1.21 7.43
C VAL A 31 17.60 -0.01 8.19
N ASP A 32 17.65 0.07 9.52
CA ASP A 32 18.10 -1.03 10.37
C ASP A 32 17.19 -2.26 10.21
N PRO A 33 17.68 -3.40 9.72
CA PRO A 33 16.89 -4.62 9.49
C PRO A 33 16.33 -5.23 10.78
N LYS A 34 16.78 -4.80 11.95
CA LYS A 34 16.27 -5.26 13.25
C LYS A 34 14.95 -4.61 13.66
N GLN A 35 14.52 -3.56 12.98
CA GLN A 35 13.24 -2.90 13.25
C GLN A 35 12.06 -3.87 13.08
N PHE A 36 11.13 -3.78 14.00
CA PHE A 36 9.82 -4.43 13.91
C PHE A 36 8.77 -3.56 14.60
N ALA A 37 7.62 -3.44 13.97
CA ALA A 37 6.46 -2.76 14.52
C ALA A 37 5.18 -3.47 14.10
N ILE A 38 4.19 -3.45 14.97
CA ILE A 38 2.82 -3.87 14.67
C ILE A 38 1.85 -2.92 15.37
N SER A 39 0.80 -2.52 14.66
CA SER A 39 -0.31 -1.74 15.22
C SER A 39 -1.64 -2.22 14.66
N LEU A 40 -2.63 -2.35 15.54
CA LEU A 40 -4.01 -2.66 15.24
C LEU A 40 -4.89 -1.48 15.64
N ALA A 41 -5.61 -0.88 14.70
CA ALA A 41 -6.71 0.03 14.96
C ALA A 41 -8.03 -0.71 14.77
N THR A 42 -8.90 -0.73 15.79
CA THR A 42 -10.17 -1.46 15.76
C THR A 42 -11.34 -0.54 15.43
N VAL A 43 -12.42 -1.11 14.88
CA VAL A 43 -13.62 -0.34 14.50
C VAL A 43 -14.35 0.30 15.69
N ASP A 44 -14.07 -0.15 16.93
CA ASP A 44 -14.56 0.47 18.18
C ASP A 44 -13.62 1.58 18.72
N GLY A 45 -12.59 1.96 17.96
CA GLY A 45 -11.71 3.10 18.27
C GLY A 45 -10.54 2.80 19.17
N LYS A 46 -10.23 1.53 19.46
CA LYS A 46 -9.06 1.14 20.26
C LYS A 46 -7.84 0.94 19.36
N VAL A 47 -6.67 1.28 19.89
CA VAL A 47 -5.37 1.03 19.25
C VAL A 47 -4.52 0.15 20.15
N TYR A 48 -3.87 -0.83 19.54
CA TYR A 48 -2.95 -1.75 20.21
C TYR A 48 -1.66 -1.80 19.40
N SER A 49 -0.54 -1.50 20.03
CA SER A 49 0.74 -1.36 19.33
C SER A 49 1.87 -2.02 20.10
N ALA A 50 2.88 -2.52 19.38
CA ALA A 50 4.12 -3.01 19.95
C ALA A 50 5.31 -2.79 19.00
N GLY A 51 6.52 -2.83 19.55
CA GLY A 51 7.75 -2.54 18.80
C GLY A 51 7.90 -1.04 18.54
N CYS A 52 8.54 -0.69 17.42
CA CYS A 52 8.75 0.72 17.03
C CYS A 52 7.54 1.31 16.27
N ALA A 53 6.33 1.13 16.80
CA ALA A 53 5.07 1.42 16.12
C ALA A 53 4.85 2.91 15.77
N THR A 54 5.56 3.82 16.44
CA THR A 54 5.52 5.27 16.17
C THR A 54 6.65 5.76 15.26
N THR A 55 7.58 4.88 14.87
CA THR A 55 8.69 5.24 13.97
C THR A 55 8.17 5.39 12.53
N PRO A 56 8.37 6.54 11.87
CA PRO A 56 7.98 6.70 10.49
C PRO A 56 8.86 5.88 9.55
N PHE A 57 8.24 5.33 8.51
CA PHE A 57 8.92 4.67 7.40
C PHE A 57 8.22 5.01 6.07
N SER A 58 8.92 4.92 4.96
CA SER A 58 8.32 5.12 3.64
C SER A 58 7.35 3.97 3.34
N ILE A 59 6.06 4.28 3.18
CA ILE A 59 5.02 3.26 2.96
C ILE A 59 5.04 2.64 1.57
N GLN A 60 5.76 3.25 0.64
CA GLN A 60 5.97 2.75 -0.71
C GLN A 60 4.66 2.35 -1.39
N SER A 61 4.59 1.14 -1.93
CA SER A 61 3.42 0.64 -2.67
C SER A 61 2.14 0.52 -1.86
N ILE A 62 2.16 0.68 -0.53
CA ILE A 62 0.92 0.75 0.27
C ILE A 62 0.13 2.01 -0.10
N SER A 63 0.80 3.10 -0.45
CA SER A 63 0.19 4.37 -0.89
C SER A 63 -0.78 4.20 -2.07
N LYS A 64 -0.60 3.18 -2.90
CA LYS A 64 -1.48 2.86 -4.04
C LYS A 64 -2.93 2.58 -3.61
N VAL A 65 -3.16 2.11 -2.39
CA VAL A 65 -4.51 1.92 -1.83
C VAL A 65 -5.21 3.27 -1.68
N PHE A 66 -4.50 4.26 -1.20
CA PHE A 66 -5.04 5.60 -0.95
C PHE A 66 -5.31 6.36 -2.25
N THR A 67 -4.37 6.31 -3.19
CA THR A 67 -4.58 6.96 -4.51
C THR A 67 -5.66 6.26 -5.35
N LEU A 68 -5.78 4.93 -5.27
CA LEU A 68 -6.93 4.24 -5.85
C LEU A 68 -8.26 4.71 -5.23
N THR A 69 -8.28 4.92 -3.92
CA THR A 69 -9.47 5.44 -3.21
C THR A 69 -9.85 6.83 -3.71
N ILE A 70 -8.87 7.74 -3.85
CA ILE A 70 -9.07 9.08 -4.41
C ILE A 70 -9.60 8.98 -5.85
N ALA A 71 -8.95 8.20 -6.71
CA ALA A 71 -9.35 8.03 -8.10
C ALA A 71 -10.80 7.52 -8.24
N LEU A 72 -11.19 6.52 -7.44
CA LEU A 72 -12.58 6.06 -7.43
C LEU A 72 -13.55 7.11 -6.91
N GLY A 73 -13.12 8.01 -6.04
CA GLY A 73 -13.90 9.17 -5.61
C GLY A 73 -14.11 10.18 -6.73
N GLN A 74 -13.06 10.52 -7.47
CA GLN A 74 -13.06 11.58 -8.48
C GLN A 74 -13.63 11.13 -9.83
N VAL A 75 -13.12 10.03 -10.38
CA VAL A 75 -13.48 9.58 -11.75
C VAL A 75 -14.36 8.33 -11.78
N GLY A 76 -14.59 7.72 -10.63
CA GLY A 76 -15.49 6.57 -10.49
C GLY A 76 -15.11 5.39 -11.37
N ASP A 77 -16.10 4.71 -11.94
CA ASP A 77 -15.92 3.50 -12.74
C ASP A 77 -15.27 3.77 -14.12
N SER A 78 -15.12 5.05 -14.54
CA SER A 78 -14.37 5.38 -15.76
C SER A 78 -12.88 5.03 -15.64
N LEU A 79 -12.35 4.92 -14.42
CA LEU A 79 -10.98 4.45 -14.16
C LEU A 79 -10.71 3.10 -14.82
N TRP A 80 -11.70 2.21 -14.86
CA TRP A 80 -11.54 0.85 -15.38
C TRP A 80 -11.35 0.76 -16.90
N SER A 81 -11.55 1.87 -17.61
CA SER A 81 -11.12 1.98 -19.02
C SER A 81 -9.60 2.08 -19.16
N LYS A 82 -8.89 2.60 -18.13
CA LYS A 82 -7.45 2.83 -18.11
C LYS A 82 -6.66 1.74 -17.40
N VAL A 83 -7.27 1.09 -16.41
CA VAL A 83 -6.64 0.08 -15.55
C VAL A 83 -7.57 -1.12 -15.44
N GLY A 84 -7.02 -2.33 -15.50
CA GLY A 84 -7.76 -3.57 -15.28
C GLY A 84 -7.98 -3.88 -13.78
N ARG A 85 -8.42 -5.11 -13.54
CA ARG A 85 -8.76 -5.59 -12.17
C ARG A 85 -8.27 -7.02 -11.93
N GLU A 86 -7.43 -7.54 -12.82
CA GLU A 86 -6.96 -8.93 -12.77
C GLU A 86 -5.57 -9.03 -12.15
N PRO A 87 -5.24 -10.13 -11.46
CA PRO A 87 -3.88 -10.39 -11.00
C PRO A 87 -2.91 -10.40 -12.18
N SER A 88 -1.67 -10.00 -11.91
CA SER A 88 -0.57 -10.19 -12.87
C SER A 88 0.02 -11.58 -12.67
N GLY A 89 0.30 -12.30 -13.76
CA GLY A 89 1.10 -13.51 -13.75
C GLY A 89 2.60 -13.24 -13.94
N ASP A 90 2.97 -11.97 -14.10
CA ASP A 90 4.33 -11.50 -14.34
C ASP A 90 4.77 -10.55 -13.22
N PRO A 91 6.07 -10.34 -13.02
CA PRO A 91 6.59 -9.37 -12.04
C PRO A 91 5.91 -8.01 -12.13
N PHE A 92 5.70 -7.34 -10.99
CA PHE A 92 4.93 -6.08 -10.84
C PHE A 92 5.44 -4.90 -11.70
N ASN A 93 6.61 -5.04 -12.31
CA ASN A 93 7.24 -4.08 -13.22
C ASN A 93 7.52 -4.68 -14.62
N SER A 94 6.82 -5.76 -15.01
CA SER A 94 6.96 -6.38 -16.35
C SER A 94 6.39 -5.48 -17.44
N ILE A 95 7.17 -5.28 -18.53
CA ILE A 95 6.73 -4.59 -19.73
C ILE A 95 6.05 -5.56 -20.71
N VAL A 96 6.39 -6.84 -20.67
CA VAL A 96 5.83 -7.88 -21.54
C VAL A 96 4.32 -7.98 -21.35
N GLN A 97 3.88 -7.92 -20.11
CA GLN A 97 2.44 -7.90 -19.79
C GLN A 97 1.71 -6.72 -20.46
N LEU A 98 2.32 -5.52 -20.40
CA LEU A 98 1.73 -4.32 -21.03
C LEU A 98 1.63 -4.44 -22.54
N GLU A 99 2.60 -5.09 -23.17
CA GLU A 99 2.58 -5.32 -24.62
C GLU A 99 1.40 -6.21 -25.02
N HIS A 100 1.21 -7.32 -24.32
CA HIS A 100 0.06 -8.22 -24.55
C HIS A 100 -1.29 -7.53 -24.32
N GLU A 101 -1.37 -6.62 -23.36
CA GLU A 101 -2.58 -5.88 -22.97
C GLU A 101 -2.74 -4.54 -23.71
N SER A 102 -1.98 -4.33 -24.81
CA SER A 102 -2.03 -3.08 -25.60
C SER A 102 -1.84 -1.82 -24.74
N GLY A 103 -0.89 -1.86 -23.80
CA GLY A 103 -0.55 -0.77 -22.90
C GLY A 103 -1.50 -0.57 -21.73
N LYS A 104 -2.52 -1.41 -21.54
CA LYS A 104 -3.44 -1.31 -20.41
C LYS A 104 -2.94 -2.15 -19.22
N PRO A 105 -2.64 -1.52 -18.05
CA PRO A 105 -2.21 -2.26 -16.87
C PRO A 105 -3.29 -3.20 -16.34
N ARG A 106 -2.89 -4.40 -15.87
CA ARG A 106 -3.82 -5.42 -15.38
C ARG A 106 -4.56 -5.05 -14.10
N ASN A 107 -3.91 -4.31 -13.19
CA ASN A 107 -4.53 -3.86 -11.95
C ASN A 107 -3.84 -2.60 -11.40
N PRO A 108 -4.46 -1.87 -10.45
CA PRO A 108 -3.94 -0.61 -9.92
C PRO A 108 -2.75 -0.78 -8.96
N PHE A 109 -2.35 -2.00 -8.59
CA PHE A 109 -1.32 -2.26 -7.58
C PHE A 109 0.03 -2.66 -8.17
N ILE A 110 0.11 -3.02 -9.47
CA ILE A 110 1.39 -3.05 -10.20
C ILE A 110 1.82 -1.62 -10.54
N ASN A 111 3.11 -1.41 -10.81
CA ASN A 111 3.64 -0.06 -11.01
C ASN A 111 2.97 0.68 -12.17
N ALA A 112 2.81 0.03 -13.32
CA ALA A 112 2.11 0.60 -14.48
C ALA A 112 0.68 1.04 -14.12
N GLY A 113 -0.06 0.22 -13.36
CA GLY A 113 -1.40 0.55 -12.94
C GLY A 113 -1.46 1.74 -11.98
N ALA A 114 -0.54 1.80 -11.01
CA ALA A 114 -0.45 2.92 -10.09
C ALA A 114 -0.08 4.24 -10.80
N ILE A 115 0.83 4.20 -11.78
CA ILE A 115 1.16 5.34 -12.63
C ILE A 115 -0.07 5.83 -13.40
N ALA A 116 -0.86 4.91 -13.98
CA ALA A 116 -2.10 5.26 -14.67
C ALA A 116 -3.18 5.82 -13.72
N VAL A 117 -3.22 5.35 -12.46
CA VAL A 117 -4.09 5.93 -11.40
C VAL A 117 -3.66 7.34 -11.06
N VAL A 118 -2.35 7.59 -10.92
CA VAL A 118 -1.81 8.96 -10.69
C VAL A 118 -2.20 9.89 -11.84
N ASP A 119 -2.00 9.46 -13.11
CA ASP A 119 -2.44 10.23 -14.26
C ASP A 119 -3.94 10.58 -14.21
N ALA A 120 -4.77 9.63 -13.75
CA ALA A 120 -6.21 9.83 -13.65
C ALA A 120 -6.59 10.86 -12.56
N ILE A 121 -5.92 10.88 -11.40
CA ILE A 121 -6.22 11.83 -10.32
C ILE A 121 -5.65 13.23 -10.56
N MET A 122 -4.65 13.37 -11.43
CA MET A 122 -4.14 14.69 -11.79
C MET A 122 -5.22 15.57 -12.44
N MET A 123 -6.14 15.00 -13.23
CA MET A 123 -7.32 15.70 -13.80
C MET A 123 -7.02 17.06 -14.45
N GLY A 124 -5.78 17.28 -14.92
CA GLY A 124 -5.33 18.54 -15.48
C GLY A 124 -4.70 19.51 -14.47
N HIS A 125 -4.61 19.12 -13.20
CA HIS A 125 -3.87 19.87 -12.17
C HIS A 125 -2.36 19.69 -12.33
N GLU A 126 -1.61 20.65 -11.79
CA GLU A 126 -0.17 20.51 -11.70
C GLU A 126 0.22 19.51 -10.58
N PRO A 127 1.41 18.88 -10.67
CA PRO A 127 1.85 17.88 -9.69
C PRO A 127 1.75 18.35 -8.23
N LYS A 128 2.06 19.62 -7.95
CA LYS A 128 1.99 20.19 -6.60
C LYS A 128 0.57 20.15 -6.00
N GLU A 129 -0.43 20.43 -6.81
CA GLU A 129 -1.84 20.43 -6.39
C GLU A 129 -2.28 19.00 -6.08
N THR A 130 -1.99 18.07 -7.00
CA THR A 130 -2.29 16.63 -6.81
C THR A 130 -1.59 16.05 -5.59
N LEU A 131 -0.32 16.41 -5.35
CA LEU A 131 0.41 16.00 -4.15
C LEU A 131 -0.22 16.57 -2.88
N GLY A 132 -0.67 17.81 -2.92
CA GLY A 132 -1.42 18.43 -1.82
C GLY A 132 -2.71 17.67 -1.49
N GLU A 133 -3.46 17.26 -2.50
CA GLU A 133 -4.68 16.45 -2.33
C GLU A 133 -4.38 15.08 -1.74
N ILE A 134 -3.36 14.37 -2.27
CA ILE A 134 -2.95 13.05 -1.75
C ILE A 134 -2.56 13.15 -0.27
N LEU A 135 -1.71 14.10 0.08
CA LEU A 135 -1.23 14.26 1.45
C LEU A 135 -2.36 14.65 2.41
N SER A 136 -3.21 15.59 2.00
CA SER A 136 -4.38 16.02 2.79
C SER A 136 -5.34 14.85 3.01
N PHE A 137 -5.58 14.04 1.99
CA PHE A 137 -6.42 12.85 2.11
C PHE A 137 -5.84 11.83 3.10
N VAL A 138 -4.54 11.52 3.01
CA VAL A 138 -3.87 10.56 3.90
C VAL A 138 -3.89 11.06 5.34
N ARG A 139 -3.59 12.34 5.58
CA ARG A 139 -3.68 12.99 6.89
C ARG A 139 -5.10 12.90 7.47
N TYR A 140 -6.09 13.21 6.66
CA TYR A 140 -7.49 13.15 7.05
C TYR A 140 -7.93 11.75 7.49
N ILE A 141 -7.59 10.70 6.73
CA ILE A 141 -7.99 9.33 7.08
C ILE A 141 -7.17 8.74 8.23
N ALA A 142 -5.95 9.22 8.45
CA ALA A 142 -5.09 8.85 9.57
C ALA A 142 -5.39 9.66 10.85
N ASP A 143 -6.15 10.77 10.74
CA ASP A 143 -6.37 11.76 11.80
C ASP A 143 -5.06 12.33 12.36
N ASP A 144 -4.07 12.59 11.47
CA ASP A 144 -2.73 13.04 11.87
C ASP A 144 -2.07 13.91 10.78
N ASP A 145 -1.85 15.19 11.10
CA ASP A 145 -1.22 16.17 10.20
C ASP A 145 0.30 16.07 10.14
N SER A 146 0.94 15.25 10.96
CA SER A 146 2.40 15.08 10.99
C SER A 146 2.95 14.24 9.83
N ILE A 147 2.08 13.53 9.09
CA ILE A 147 2.45 12.73 7.92
C ILE A 147 3.03 13.64 6.83
N TYR A 148 4.11 13.21 6.18
CA TYR A 148 4.85 14.01 5.22
C TYR A 148 5.42 13.17 4.06
N PHE A 149 5.90 13.86 3.00
CA PHE A 149 6.71 13.22 1.97
C PHE A 149 8.18 13.21 2.38
N ASP A 150 8.80 12.04 2.36
CA ASP A 150 10.26 11.95 2.44
C ASP A 150 10.89 12.31 1.08
N HIS A 151 11.36 13.55 0.99
CA HIS A 151 11.93 14.08 -0.25
C HIS A 151 13.23 13.38 -0.65
N ALA A 152 14.00 12.81 0.29
CA ALA A 152 15.20 12.07 -0.03
C ALA A 152 14.84 10.75 -0.72
N VAL A 153 13.84 10.02 -0.20
CA VAL A 153 13.31 8.82 -0.83
C VAL A 153 12.73 9.14 -2.22
N ALA A 154 11.93 10.21 -2.35
CA ALA A 154 11.36 10.60 -3.64
C ALA A 154 12.44 10.93 -4.68
N ALA A 155 13.51 11.64 -4.29
CA ALA A 155 14.64 11.94 -5.15
C ALA A 155 15.43 10.69 -5.54
N SER A 156 15.62 9.76 -4.62
CA SER A 156 16.27 8.47 -4.87
C SER A 156 15.49 7.63 -5.88
N GLU A 157 14.16 7.55 -5.75
CA GLU A 157 13.27 6.90 -6.72
C GLU A 157 13.36 7.55 -8.11
N MET A 158 13.39 8.89 -8.16
CA MET A 158 13.52 9.63 -9.41
C MET A 158 14.86 9.36 -10.10
N ALA A 159 15.95 9.24 -9.34
CA ALA A 159 17.27 8.91 -9.87
C ALA A 159 17.35 7.49 -10.48
N HIS A 160 16.49 6.56 -10.03
CA HIS A 160 16.45 5.17 -10.48
C HIS A 160 15.17 4.86 -11.30
N ARG A 161 14.65 5.86 -12.00
CA ARG A 161 13.32 5.85 -12.63
C ARG A 161 13.19 5.05 -13.93
N ASP A 162 14.28 4.61 -14.57
CA ASP A 162 14.29 4.13 -15.95
C ASP A 162 13.25 3.04 -16.23
N ARG A 163 13.07 2.09 -15.31
CA ARG A 163 12.07 1.04 -15.47
C ARG A 163 10.64 1.61 -15.47
N ASN A 164 10.33 2.48 -14.52
CA ASN A 164 9.01 3.11 -14.43
C ASN A 164 8.77 4.08 -15.60
N ALA A 165 9.83 4.77 -16.07
CA ALA A 165 9.76 5.63 -17.26
C ALA A 165 9.44 4.82 -18.51
N SER A 166 10.06 3.65 -18.69
CA SER A 166 9.75 2.75 -19.81
C SER A 166 8.28 2.31 -19.81
N LEU A 167 7.74 1.93 -18.63
CA LEU A 167 6.32 1.58 -18.48
C LEU A 167 5.41 2.77 -18.82
N ALA A 168 5.72 3.96 -18.32
CA ALA A 168 4.92 5.17 -18.53
C ALA A 168 4.92 5.61 -20.00
N HIS A 169 6.07 5.63 -20.67
CA HIS A 169 6.15 5.94 -22.09
C HIS A 169 5.41 4.92 -22.94
N PHE A 170 5.49 3.63 -22.61
CA PHE A 170 4.74 2.59 -23.31
C PHE A 170 3.24 2.81 -23.17
N MET A 171 2.72 3.01 -21.96
CA MET A 171 1.31 3.32 -21.74
C MET A 171 0.86 4.59 -22.49
N LYS A 172 1.73 5.62 -22.51
CA LYS A 172 1.43 6.87 -23.23
C LYS A 172 1.31 6.67 -24.73
N ALA A 173 2.14 5.81 -25.33
CA ALA A 173 2.08 5.47 -26.76
C ALA A 173 0.73 4.83 -27.14
N PHE A 174 0.10 4.09 -26.21
CA PHE A 174 -1.24 3.54 -26.39
C PHE A 174 -2.39 4.46 -25.94
N GLY A 175 -2.09 5.69 -25.51
CA GLY A 175 -3.10 6.68 -25.09
C GLY A 175 -3.70 6.44 -23.71
N HIS A 176 -3.06 5.61 -22.86
CA HIS A 176 -3.51 5.36 -21.49
C HIS A 176 -3.09 6.44 -20.50
N LEU A 177 -2.04 7.22 -20.79
CA LEU A 177 -1.65 8.40 -20.02
C LEU A 177 -1.97 9.69 -20.80
N ARG A 178 -2.48 10.71 -20.10
CA ARG A 178 -2.85 12.02 -20.66
C ARG A 178 -1.76 13.06 -20.43
N HIS A 179 -1.21 13.11 -19.20
CA HIS A 179 -0.24 14.11 -18.79
C HIS A 179 1.17 13.78 -19.27
N ASP A 180 2.08 14.72 -19.11
CA ASP A 180 3.50 14.52 -19.35
C ASP A 180 4.05 13.43 -18.43
N VAL A 181 4.91 12.54 -18.98
CA VAL A 181 5.43 11.38 -18.26
C VAL A 181 6.24 11.80 -17.04
N ASP A 182 7.07 12.84 -17.15
CA ASP A 182 7.90 13.30 -16.03
C ASP A 182 7.05 13.91 -14.90
N LYS A 183 5.95 14.58 -15.23
CA LYS A 183 4.98 15.09 -14.24
C LYS A 183 4.28 13.95 -13.51
N VAL A 184 3.83 12.92 -14.23
CA VAL A 184 3.16 11.75 -13.65
C VAL A 184 4.13 10.97 -12.76
N LEU A 185 5.35 10.72 -13.22
CA LEU A 185 6.36 9.99 -12.46
C LEU A 185 6.80 10.76 -11.22
N GLY A 186 7.00 12.07 -11.32
CA GLY A 186 7.32 12.90 -10.15
C GLY A 186 6.25 12.82 -9.07
N THR A 187 4.97 12.85 -9.45
CA THR A 187 3.85 12.68 -8.53
C THR A 187 3.83 11.26 -7.94
N TYR A 188 4.04 10.23 -8.77
CA TYR A 188 4.08 8.84 -8.35
C TYR A 188 5.20 8.55 -7.34
N PHE A 189 6.41 9.08 -7.53
CA PHE A 189 7.51 8.85 -6.59
C PHE A 189 7.31 9.55 -5.25
N HIS A 190 6.76 10.76 -5.25
CA HIS A 190 6.37 11.41 -4.00
C HIS A 190 5.27 10.64 -3.26
N GLN A 191 4.27 10.12 -3.98
CA GLN A 191 3.27 9.23 -3.39
C GLN A 191 3.91 8.01 -2.70
N CYS A 192 4.87 7.34 -3.36
CA CYS A 192 5.61 6.21 -2.77
C CYS A 192 6.41 6.62 -1.54
N ALA A 193 6.91 7.85 -1.51
CA ALA A 193 7.73 8.42 -0.45
C ALA A 193 6.92 9.02 0.72
N ILE A 194 5.61 8.76 0.82
CA ILE A 194 4.85 9.12 2.02
C ILE A 194 5.43 8.38 3.22
N ALA A 195 5.78 9.14 4.27
CA ALA A 195 6.30 8.60 5.53
C ALA A 195 5.19 8.53 6.57
N MET A 196 4.95 7.33 7.09
CA MET A 196 3.95 7.04 8.13
C MET A 196 4.51 6.04 9.12
N SER A 197 4.02 6.11 10.36
CA SER A 197 4.21 5.06 11.37
C SER A 197 3.18 3.93 11.21
N CYS A 198 3.38 2.79 11.89
CA CYS A 198 2.38 1.72 11.91
C CYS A 198 1.05 2.17 12.54
N GLU A 199 1.07 3.02 13.56
CA GLU A 199 -0.15 3.57 14.18
C GLU A 199 -0.93 4.43 13.19
N GLN A 200 -0.27 5.37 12.52
CA GLN A 200 -0.88 6.20 11.49
C GLN A 200 -1.43 5.36 10.32
N LEU A 201 -0.68 4.34 9.89
CA LEU A 201 -1.08 3.48 8.79
C LEU A 201 -2.29 2.59 9.13
N ALA A 202 -2.35 2.04 10.36
CA ALA A 202 -3.50 1.29 10.84
C ALA A 202 -4.76 2.18 10.91
N HIS A 203 -4.64 3.41 11.44
CA HIS A 203 -5.74 4.38 11.43
C HIS A 203 -6.19 4.71 10.01
N ALA A 204 -5.24 4.99 9.10
CA ALA A 204 -5.53 5.30 7.70
C ALA A 204 -6.27 4.17 6.97
N GLY A 205 -6.03 2.90 7.36
CA GLY A 205 -6.70 1.73 6.78
C GLY A 205 -8.11 1.47 7.33
N LEU A 206 -8.48 2.07 8.45
CA LEU A 206 -9.67 1.71 9.22
C LEU A 206 -10.98 1.90 8.45
N PHE A 207 -11.06 2.89 7.53
CA PHE A 207 -12.27 3.08 6.71
C PHE A 207 -12.57 1.85 5.82
N LEU A 208 -11.55 1.10 5.39
CA LEU A 208 -11.74 -0.14 4.61
C LEU A 208 -12.31 -1.29 5.45
N ALA A 209 -12.05 -1.29 6.75
CA ALA A 209 -12.66 -2.25 7.69
C ALA A 209 -14.06 -1.83 8.14
N SER A 210 -14.46 -0.56 7.88
CA SER A 210 -15.67 0.09 8.39
C SER A 210 -16.62 0.53 7.27
N ASP A 211 -16.78 -0.29 6.23
CA ASP A 211 -17.69 -0.03 5.09
C ASP A 211 -17.49 1.34 4.42
N GLY A 212 -16.27 1.82 4.38
CA GLY A 212 -15.90 3.09 3.78
C GLY A 212 -16.16 4.32 4.66
N ILE A 213 -16.37 4.14 5.97
CA ILE A 213 -16.57 5.23 6.94
C ILE A 213 -15.27 5.47 7.72
N ASN A 214 -14.77 6.70 7.73
CA ASN A 214 -13.76 7.12 8.69
C ASN A 214 -14.38 7.16 10.09
N LYS A 215 -13.98 6.25 10.95
CA LYS A 215 -14.59 6.08 12.27
C LYS A 215 -14.41 7.28 13.20
N PRO A 216 -13.23 7.91 13.30
CA PRO A 216 -13.06 9.10 14.15
C PRO A 216 -14.00 10.25 13.78
N SER A 217 -14.16 10.55 12.49
CA SER A 217 -15.02 11.66 12.05
C SER A 217 -16.47 11.25 11.78
N GLY A 218 -16.79 9.97 11.65
CA GLY A 218 -18.08 9.47 11.20
C GLY A 218 -18.39 9.73 9.72
N ILE A 219 -17.46 10.33 8.98
CA ILE A 219 -17.69 10.74 7.58
C ILE A 219 -17.39 9.57 6.63
N ARG A 220 -18.22 9.43 5.62
CA ARG A 220 -18.03 8.45 4.56
C ARG A 220 -16.91 8.89 3.61
N VAL A 221 -15.82 8.13 3.58
CA VAL A 221 -14.68 8.32 2.67
C VAL A 221 -15.01 7.80 1.27
N VAL A 222 -15.58 6.60 1.18
CA VAL A 222 -16.05 5.98 -0.06
C VAL A 222 -17.35 5.21 0.18
N ALA A 223 -18.09 4.95 -0.89
CA ALA A 223 -19.26 4.06 -0.80
C ALA A 223 -18.84 2.66 -0.36
N SER A 224 -19.66 1.99 0.45
CA SER A 224 -19.41 0.63 0.97
C SER A 224 -19.04 -0.37 -0.16
N GLN A 225 -19.73 -0.29 -1.31
CA GLN A 225 -19.41 -1.11 -2.46
C GLN A 225 -17.97 -0.88 -2.97
N ARG A 226 -17.47 0.38 -2.96
CA ARG A 226 -16.10 0.70 -3.38
C ARG A 226 -15.07 0.20 -2.36
N ALA A 227 -15.34 0.36 -1.06
CA ALA A 227 -14.48 -0.20 -0.01
C ALA A 227 -14.32 -1.72 -0.19
N ARG A 228 -15.43 -2.44 -0.40
CA ARG A 228 -15.40 -3.89 -0.69
C ARG A 228 -14.58 -4.22 -1.95
N ARG A 229 -14.71 -3.45 -3.03
CA ARG A 229 -13.96 -3.66 -4.27
C ARG A 229 -12.46 -3.39 -4.10
N ILE A 230 -12.08 -2.38 -3.31
CA ILE A 230 -10.68 -2.11 -2.95
C ILE A 230 -10.12 -3.29 -2.16
N ASN A 231 -10.85 -3.78 -1.13
CA ASN A 231 -10.45 -4.95 -0.36
C ASN A 231 -10.29 -6.19 -1.25
N SER A 232 -11.18 -6.42 -2.22
CA SER A 232 -11.07 -7.54 -3.17
C SER A 232 -9.80 -7.42 -4.02
N LEU A 233 -9.46 -6.24 -4.51
CA LEU A 233 -8.22 -6.01 -5.26
C LEU A 233 -6.99 -6.17 -4.36
N MET A 234 -7.03 -5.72 -3.10
CA MET A 234 -5.95 -5.95 -2.13
C MET A 234 -5.72 -7.44 -1.89
N MET A 235 -6.79 -8.25 -1.79
CA MET A 235 -6.68 -9.70 -1.66
C MET A 235 -6.00 -10.33 -2.87
N MET A 236 -6.41 -9.95 -4.07
CA MET A 236 -5.97 -10.61 -5.31
C MET A 236 -4.62 -10.12 -5.83
N CYS A 237 -4.25 -8.86 -5.57
CA CYS A 237 -3.13 -8.19 -6.23
C CYS A 237 -2.21 -7.45 -5.24
N GLY A 238 -2.42 -7.55 -3.93
CA GLY A 238 -1.77 -6.70 -2.94
C GLY A 238 -0.34 -7.10 -2.58
N HIS A 239 0.06 -8.34 -2.83
CA HIS A 239 1.35 -8.92 -2.43
C HIS A 239 2.22 -9.33 -3.63
N TYR A 240 2.18 -8.56 -4.71
CA TYR A 240 2.91 -8.86 -5.94
C TYR A 240 2.60 -10.30 -6.41
N ASP A 241 3.63 -11.08 -6.77
CA ASP A 241 3.45 -12.45 -7.26
C ASP A 241 3.10 -13.45 -6.14
N ALA A 242 3.19 -13.03 -4.87
CA ALA A 242 2.85 -13.85 -3.69
C ALA A 242 1.43 -13.59 -3.15
N SER A 243 0.54 -12.92 -3.89
CA SER A 243 -0.81 -12.61 -3.40
C SER A 243 -1.63 -13.87 -3.08
N GLY A 244 -1.49 -14.93 -3.87
CA GLY A 244 -2.14 -16.22 -3.62
C GLY A 244 -1.63 -16.90 -2.35
N GLU A 245 -0.32 -16.94 -2.15
CA GLU A 245 0.32 -17.49 -0.96
C GLU A 245 -0.06 -16.71 0.30
N PHE A 246 -0.10 -15.38 0.21
CA PHE A 246 -0.55 -14.55 1.33
C PHE A 246 -2.04 -14.79 1.67
N ALA A 247 -2.89 -14.90 0.66
CA ALA A 247 -4.31 -15.22 0.86
C ALA A 247 -4.50 -16.60 1.51
N PHE A 248 -3.69 -17.59 1.13
CA PHE A 248 -3.72 -18.93 1.72
C PHE A 248 -3.28 -18.95 3.18
N ARG A 249 -2.20 -18.24 3.53
CA ARG A 249 -1.65 -18.22 4.89
C ARG A 249 -2.39 -17.28 5.84
N VAL A 250 -2.75 -16.09 5.37
CA VAL A 250 -3.29 -15.00 6.21
C VAL A 250 -4.79 -14.80 5.97
N GLY A 251 -5.23 -14.81 4.71
CA GLY A 251 -6.64 -14.68 4.39
C GLY A 251 -7.25 -13.33 4.74
N LEU A 252 -6.48 -12.24 4.65
CA LEU A 252 -6.93 -10.86 4.80
C LEU A 252 -6.63 -10.05 3.53
N PRO A 253 -7.51 -9.16 3.09
CA PRO A 253 -7.15 -8.11 2.14
C PRO A 253 -5.94 -7.35 2.63
N ALA A 254 -4.85 -7.27 1.85
CA ALA A 254 -3.69 -6.54 2.31
C ALA A 254 -2.86 -5.96 1.17
N LYS A 255 -2.04 -4.94 1.47
CA LYS A 255 -1.11 -4.32 0.53
C LYS A 255 0.27 -4.21 1.14
N SER A 256 1.24 -4.76 0.44
CA SER A 256 2.65 -4.72 0.77
C SER A 256 3.38 -3.54 0.11
N GLY A 257 4.44 -3.07 0.74
CA GLY A 257 5.36 -2.07 0.20
C GLY A 257 6.82 -2.48 0.43
N VAL A 258 7.70 -2.18 -0.53
CA VAL A 258 9.13 -2.55 -0.46
C VAL A 258 9.92 -1.82 0.63
N GLY A 259 9.31 -0.85 1.31
CA GLY A 259 9.81 -0.29 2.57
C GLY A 259 9.68 -1.23 3.77
N GLY A 260 9.10 -2.43 3.57
CA GLY A 260 8.92 -3.45 4.60
C GLY A 260 7.59 -3.36 5.35
N GLY A 261 6.68 -2.50 4.93
CA GLY A 261 5.35 -2.36 5.51
C GLY A 261 4.31 -3.26 4.85
N ILE A 262 3.28 -3.66 5.61
CA ILE A 262 2.05 -4.29 5.11
C ILE A 262 0.86 -3.64 5.84
N LEU A 263 -0.13 -3.19 5.08
CA LEU A 263 -1.45 -2.81 5.59
C LEU A 263 -2.42 -3.94 5.30
N ALA A 264 -2.98 -4.56 6.34
CA ALA A 264 -3.99 -5.62 6.24
C ALA A 264 -5.32 -5.15 6.83
N ILE A 265 -6.41 -5.58 6.22
CA ILE A 265 -7.77 -5.20 6.61
C ILE A 265 -8.52 -6.43 7.10
N ALA A 266 -9.03 -6.37 8.32
CA ALA A 266 -9.99 -7.34 8.86
C ALA A 266 -11.39 -6.70 8.83
N PRO A 267 -12.21 -6.98 7.79
CA PRO A 267 -13.51 -6.31 7.59
C PRO A 267 -14.41 -6.50 8.81
N GLY A 268 -14.99 -5.40 9.31
CA GLY A 268 -15.84 -5.39 10.50
C GLY A 268 -15.07 -5.42 11.84
N HIS A 269 -13.76 -5.61 11.83
CA HIS A 269 -12.92 -5.70 13.03
C HIS A 269 -11.93 -4.55 13.15
N GLY A 270 -11.08 -4.33 12.14
CA GLY A 270 -10.06 -3.31 12.20
C GLY A 270 -9.07 -3.35 11.04
N ALA A 271 -8.05 -2.51 11.13
CA ALA A 271 -6.92 -2.50 10.21
C ALA A 271 -5.61 -2.73 10.98
N ILE A 272 -4.76 -3.55 10.42
CA ILE A 272 -3.48 -3.96 11.00
C ILE A 272 -2.36 -3.43 10.11
N ALA A 273 -1.43 -2.68 10.68
CA ALA A 273 -0.19 -2.30 10.03
C ALA A 273 0.98 -3.01 10.68
N VAL A 274 1.83 -3.62 9.87
CA VAL A 274 3.09 -4.20 10.33
C VAL A 274 4.24 -3.62 9.53
N TRP A 275 5.41 -3.46 10.17
CA TRP A 275 6.63 -3.02 9.52
C TRP A 275 7.83 -3.79 10.02
N SER A 276 8.54 -4.41 9.10
CA SER A 276 9.88 -4.93 9.27
C SER A 276 10.60 -4.84 7.93
N PRO A 277 11.76 -4.15 7.85
CA PRO A 277 12.38 -3.77 6.57
C PRO A 277 12.87 -4.93 5.72
N GLY A 278 13.15 -6.08 6.34
CA GLY A 278 13.64 -7.26 5.63
C GLY A 278 12.56 -7.92 4.79
N LEU A 279 12.84 -8.10 3.51
CA LEU A 279 11.94 -8.63 2.50
C LEU A 279 12.27 -10.09 2.16
N ASP A 280 11.23 -10.82 1.75
CA ASP A 280 11.34 -12.13 1.09
C ASP A 280 11.76 -11.99 -0.38
N ALA A 281 11.83 -13.12 -1.09
CA ALA A 281 12.19 -13.18 -2.51
C ALA A 281 11.19 -12.47 -3.45
N TYR A 282 9.98 -12.20 -2.99
CA TYR A 282 8.93 -11.54 -3.75
C TYR A 282 8.82 -10.03 -3.44
N GLY A 283 9.61 -9.52 -2.48
CA GLY A 283 9.61 -8.11 -2.09
C GLY A 283 8.59 -7.76 -0.99
N ASN A 284 8.06 -8.74 -0.29
CA ASN A 284 7.16 -8.54 0.85
C ASN A 284 7.92 -8.65 2.17
N SER A 285 7.48 -7.93 3.20
CA SER A 285 8.06 -8.05 4.54
C SER A 285 7.98 -9.49 5.06
N LEU A 286 9.14 -10.11 5.30
CA LEU A 286 9.21 -11.49 5.76
C LEU A 286 8.56 -11.63 7.14
N LEU A 287 9.04 -10.87 8.12
CA LEU A 287 8.48 -10.92 9.49
C LEU A 287 7.09 -10.32 9.56
N GLY A 288 6.78 -9.31 8.71
CA GLY A 288 5.44 -8.75 8.64
C GLY A 288 4.40 -9.80 8.21
N THR A 289 4.74 -10.65 7.24
CA THR A 289 3.87 -11.75 6.80
C THR A 289 3.68 -12.79 7.90
N GLN A 290 4.75 -13.18 8.58
CA GLN A 290 4.69 -14.13 9.72
C GLN A 290 3.85 -13.57 10.89
N ALA A 291 4.02 -12.30 11.20
CA ALA A 291 3.26 -11.61 12.26
C ALA A 291 1.76 -11.60 11.97
N LEU A 292 1.37 -11.32 10.72
CA LEU A 292 -0.04 -11.34 10.29
C LEU A 292 -0.62 -12.77 10.29
N GLU A 293 0.15 -13.77 9.90
CA GLU A 293 -0.25 -15.17 9.98
C GLU A 293 -0.52 -15.60 11.44
N MET A 294 0.42 -15.29 12.36
CA MET A 294 0.21 -15.53 13.79
C MET A 294 -1.02 -14.78 14.33
N PHE A 295 -1.21 -13.53 13.92
CA PHE A 295 -2.36 -12.74 14.33
C PHE A 295 -3.68 -13.40 13.92
N VAL A 296 -3.81 -13.83 12.67
CA VAL A 296 -5.03 -14.49 12.17
C VAL A 296 -5.25 -15.85 12.84
N GLN A 297 -4.21 -16.65 13.02
CA GLN A 297 -4.31 -17.94 13.74
C GLN A 297 -4.81 -17.78 15.18
N LYS A 298 -4.44 -16.70 15.85
CA LYS A 298 -4.86 -16.43 17.24
C LYS A 298 -6.24 -15.80 17.36
N THR A 299 -6.66 -15.00 16.36
CA THR A 299 -7.92 -14.24 16.40
C THR A 299 -9.05 -14.89 15.60
N GLY A 300 -8.71 -15.70 14.60
CA GLY A 300 -9.66 -16.21 13.63
C GLY A 300 -10.21 -15.16 12.66
N TRP A 301 -9.57 -13.98 12.55
CA TRP A 301 -10.05 -12.87 11.73
C TRP A 301 -9.73 -13.02 10.23
N SER A 302 -9.86 -14.22 9.70
CA SER A 302 -9.77 -14.44 8.25
C SER A 302 -11.09 -14.16 7.56
N VAL A 303 -11.08 -13.65 6.32
CA VAL A 303 -12.31 -13.51 5.51
C VAL A 303 -12.88 -14.85 5.07
N PHE A 304 -12.11 -15.93 5.20
CA PHE A 304 -12.52 -17.30 4.85
C PHE A 304 -13.09 -18.07 6.06
N GLY A 305 -13.16 -17.44 7.23
CA GLY A 305 -13.60 -18.07 8.46
C GLY A 305 -12.48 -18.84 9.18
N HIS A 306 -12.88 -19.66 10.17
CA HIS A 306 -11.97 -20.48 10.99
C HIS A 306 -11.60 -21.79 10.28
#